data_3e14af3854d3d3ede0a736bceb31ffbf
#
_entry.id   3e14af3854d3d3ede0a736bceb31ffbf
#
_cell.length_a   1.000
_cell.length_b   1.000
_cell.length_c   1.000
_cell.angle_alpha   90.00
_cell.angle_beta   90.00
_cell.angle_gamma   90.00
#
_symmetry.space_group_name_H-M   'P 1'
#
loop_
_entity.id
_entity.type
_entity.pdbx_description
1 polymer ?
#
loop_
_entity_poly.entity_id
_entity_poly.type
_entity_poly.pdbx_seq_one_letter_code
_entity_poly.pdbx_strand_id
1 'polypeptide(L)' 'MSPAHRFAMLAAWLEGYAEGLPDYCTAEKFKIKEAAELLMEVYEQRMKEKEAWKQEAGDRA' A
#
# COMPACT_ATOMS: atom_id res chain seq x y z
N MET A 1 -5.87 8.51 -12.42
CA MET A 1 -5.52 7.98 -11.08
C MET A 1 -4.07 8.27 -10.75
N SER A 2 -3.81 8.70 -9.53
CA SER A 2 -2.43 8.90 -9.09
C SER A 2 -1.74 7.55 -8.87
N PRO A 3 -0.42 7.45 -9.05
CA PRO A 3 0.30 6.20 -8.79
C PRO A 3 0.12 5.68 -7.37
N ALA A 4 0.03 6.58 -6.39
CA ALA A 4 -0.17 6.20 -4.99
C ALA A 4 -1.50 5.47 -4.79
N HIS A 5 -2.56 5.92 -5.45
CA HIS A 5 -3.86 5.28 -5.38
C HIS A 5 -3.83 3.84 -5.92
N ARG A 6 -3.02 3.61 -6.96
CA ARG A 6 -2.87 2.28 -7.55
C ARG A 6 -2.23 1.30 -6.56
N PHE A 7 -1.27 1.76 -5.76
CA PHE A 7 -0.65 0.92 -4.72
C PHE A 7 -1.69 0.47 -3.69
N ALA A 8 -2.53 1.38 -3.25
CA ALA A 8 -3.58 1.06 -2.29
C ALA A 8 -4.58 0.05 -2.85
N MET A 9 -4.97 0.23 -4.10
CA MET A 9 -5.87 -0.70 -4.78
C MET A 9 -5.27 -2.10 -4.91
N LEU A 10 -4.00 -2.19 -5.29
CA LEU A 10 -3.30 -3.46 -5.40
C LEU A 10 -3.19 -4.16 -4.06
N ALA A 11 -2.89 -3.41 -3.00
CA ALA A 11 -2.81 -3.97 -1.66
C ALA A 11 -4.15 -4.57 -1.22
N ALA A 12 -5.24 -3.85 -1.45
CA ALA A 12 -6.57 -4.33 -1.11
C ALA A 12 -6.94 -5.59 -1.91
N TRP A 13 -6.59 -5.60 -3.19
CA TRP A 13 -6.83 -6.76 -4.06
C TRP A 13 -6.05 -7.98 -3.58
N LEU A 14 -4.77 -7.79 -3.21
CA LEU A 14 -3.92 -8.87 -2.71
C LEU A 14 -4.45 -9.44 -1.39
N GLU A 15 -4.90 -8.59 -0.49
CA GLU A 15 -5.49 -9.04 0.76
C GLU A 15 -6.74 -9.88 0.53
N GLY A 16 -7.63 -9.43 -0.35
CA GLY A 16 -8.83 -10.18 -0.70
C GLY A 16 -8.49 -11.52 -1.34
N TYR A 17 -7.49 -11.54 -2.21
CA TYR A 17 -7.03 -12.76 -2.84
C TYR A 17 -6.50 -13.76 -1.80
N ALA A 18 -5.69 -13.26 -0.85
CA ALA A 18 -5.14 -14.11 0.20
C ALA A 18 -6.22 -14.73 1.07
N GLU A 19 -7.24 -13.96 1.42
CA GLU A 19 -8.35 -14.44 2.23
C GLU A 19 -9.16 -15.52 1.52
N GLY A 20 -9.23 -15.47 0.20
CA GLY A 20 -9.92 -16.48 -0.60
C GLY A 20 -9.15 -17.77 -0.81
N LEU A 21 -7.87 -17.82 -0.42
CA LEU A 21 -7.06 -19.03 -0.58
C LEU A 21 -7.43 -20.10 0.45
N PRO A 22 -7.30 -21.40 0.07
CA PRO A 22 -7.55 -22.49 1.00
C PRO A 22 -6.56 -22.49 2.18
N ASP A 23 -6.95 -23.12 3.28
CA ASP A 23 -6.12 -23.18 4.48
C ASP A 23 -4.77 -23.87 4.26
N TYR A 24 -4.69 -24.81 3.32
CA TYR A 24 -3.43 -25.48 3.03
C TYR A 24 -2.42 -24.60 2.30
N CYS A 25 -2.83 -23.42 1.83
CA CYS A 25 -1.94 -22.46 1.19
C CYS A 25 -1.42 -21.42 2.16
N THR A 26 -1.12 -21.81 3.39
CA THR A 26 -0.71 -20.91 4.47
C THR A 26 0.52 -20.07 4.11
N ALA A 27 1.53 -20.71 3.52
CA ALA A 27 2.76 -20.01 3.14
C ALA A 27 2.49 -18.96 2.06
N GLU A 28 1.65 -19.29 1.09
CA GLU A 28 1.29 -18.36 0.02
C GLU A 28 0.45 -17.20 0.54
N LYS A 29 -0.51 -17.49 1.42
CA LYS A 29 -1.29 -16.45 2.09
C LYS A 29 -0.39 -15.46 2.82
N PHE A 30 0.57 -15.99 3.57
CA PHE A 30 1.50 -15.17 4.34
C PHE A 30 2.31 -14.25 3.44
N LYS A 31 2.84 -14.79 2.34
CA LYS A 31 3.62 -14.01 1.38
C LYS A 31 2.79 -12.92 0.72
N ILE A 32 1.56 -13.24 0.35
CA ILE A 32 0.67 -12.27 -0.29
C ILE A 32 0.31 -11.15 0.68
N LYS A 33 0.01 -11.49 1.93
CA LYS A 33 -0.29 -10.49 2.95
C LYS A 33 0.91 -9.59 3.22
N GLU A 34 2.10 -10.17 3.28
CA GLU A 34 3.33 -9.41 3.45
C GLU A 34 3.54 -8.42 2.30
N ALA A 35 3.32 -8.88 1.07
CA ALA A 35 3.41 -8.01 -0.10
C ALA A 35 2.40 -6.85 -0.02
N ALA A 36 1.19 -7.14 0.43
CA ALA A 36 0.16 -6.10 0.59
C ALA A 36 0.57 -5.08 1.65
N GLU A 37 1.15 -5.53 2.76
CA GLU A 37 1.65 -4.64 3.81
C GLU A 37 2.77 -3.75 3.30
N LEU A 38 3.69 -4.29 2.53
CA LEU A 38 4.78 -3.52 1.94
C LEU A 38 4.25 -2.46 0.97
N LEU A 39 3.26 -2.81 0.18
CA LEU A 39 2.62 -1.84 -0.72
C LEU A 39 1.96 -0.71 0.06
N MET A 40 1.31 -1.02 1.16
CA MET A 40 0.70 0.00 2.01
C MET A 40 1.74 0.89 2.66
N GLU A 41 2.87 0.33 3.09
CA GLU A 41 3.97 1.14 3.62
C GLU A 41 4.51 2.12 2.59
N VAL A 42 4.73 1.67 1.37
CA VAL A 42 5.18 2.54 0.28
C VAL A 42 4.16 3.64 0.02
N TYR A 43 2.89 3.29 0.01
CA TYR A 43 1.81 4.25 -0.16
C TYR A 43 1.83 5.32 0.92
N GLU A 44 1.94 4.91 2.19
CA GLU A 44 1.98 5.83 3.31
C GLU A 44 3.20 6.75 3.26
N GLN A 45 4.35 6.20 2.92
CA GLN A 45 5.57 7.00 2.79
C GLN A 45 5.43 8.05 1.71
N ARG A 46 4.88 7.69 0.57
CA ARG A 46 4.67 8.64 -0.52
C ARG A 46 3.68 9.72 -0.14
N MET A 47 2.65 9.38 0.61
CA MET A 47 1.68 10.35 1.09
C MET A 47 2.31 11.34 2.07
N LYS A 48 3.16 10.84 2.98
CA LYS A 48 3.88 11.69 3.92
C LYS A 48 4.84 12.63 3.22
N GLU A 49 5.59 12.15 2.24
CA GLU A 49 6.50 12.99 1.46
C GLU A 49 5.74 14.09 0.73
N LYS A 50 4.59 13.75 0.17
CA LYS A 50 3.76 14.71 -0.53
C LYS A 50 3.23 15.78 0.40
N GLU A 51 2.81 15.41 1.60
CA GLU A 51 2.34 16.36 2.61
C GLU A 51 3.47 17.27 3.10
N ALA A 52 4.65 16.70 3.37
CA ALA A 52 5.81 17.47 3.78
C ALA A 52 6.19 18.49 2.71
N TRP A 53 6.16 18.09 1.45
CA TRP A 53 6.46 18.98 0.33
C TRP A 53 5.45 20.12 0.25
N LYS A 54 4.18 19.83 0.46
CA LYS A 54 3.13 20.87 0.44
C LYS A 54 3.30 21.87 1.57
N GLN A 55 3.70 21.39 2.74
CA GLN A 55 3.95 22.27 3.90
C GLN A 55 5.12 23.20 3.64
N GLU A 56 6.21 22.68 3.07
CA GLU A 56 7.36 23.51 2.70
C GLU A 56 6.99 24.56 1.67
N ALA A 57 6.22 24.17 0.66
CA ALA A 57 5.76 25.11 -0.36
C ALA A 57 4.85 26.19 0.24
N GLY A 58 4.01 25.82 1.21
CA GLY A 58 3.16 26.75 1.93
C GLY A 58 3.92 27.75 2.76
N ASP A 59 4.98 27.32 3.43
CA ASP A 59 5.81 28.19 4.26
C ASP A 59 6.58 29.22 3.44
N ARG A 60 6.85 28.92 2.19
CA ARG A 60 7.56 29.85 1.29
C ARG A 60 6.65 30.90 0.68
N ALA A 61 5.38 30.65 0.71
CA ALA A 61 4.40 31.62 0.20
C ALA A 61 4.07 32.65 1.26
#